data_83429551a502daad8cb1358833787901
#
_entry.id   83429551a502daad8cb1358833787901
#
_cell.length_a   1.000
_cell.length_b   1.000
_cell.length_c   1.000
_cell.angle_alpha   90.00
_cell.angle_beta   90.00
_cell.angle_gamma   90.00
#
_symmetry.space_group_name_H-M   'P 1'
#
loop_
_entity.id
_entity.type
_entity.pdbx_description
1 polymer ?
#
loop_
_entity_poly.entity_id
_entity_poly.type
_entity_poly.pdbx_seq_one_letter_code
_entity_poly.pdbx_strand_id
1 'polypeptide(L)'
;MIDRLRLFLGPARLRALFLLIAITGLASLILNAFGGDNENVRAFQLILAAVAVLGATAIVLGRMQAQERGRWLLILAPAYGLLVLGILVLPQFGLAFFGGAIGWVVAGMFLFRVRTPPGYRVAVKALRKGDMAGAVAAMDQVIKDDPDDPAHYRFRAELLRIWGKLDRARRDYQTMAELNPQSAEAWNGLAEVGLQAGDYERAHEAALKAAELAPGDWVALYNLGMIEDRLHDSPAVIEHLGQAVERKVPEARHRLLIYLYLARAAVRLTDLPEAEKWLAEMGRQRSGLEEWEKILEHEEAATLRSVLGADVDTASALLDGRLKLDKLGETG
;
A
#
# COMPACT_ATOMS: atom_id res chain seq x y z
N MET A 1 -9.46 7.69 16.52
CA MET A 1 -8.40 8.58 16.00
C MET A 1 -7.02 7.92 16.08
N ILE A 2 -6.62 7.37 17.23
CA ILE A 2 -5.31 6.70 17.42
C ILE A 2 -5.14 5.50 16.49
N ASP A 3 -6.18 4.66 16.28
CA ASP A 3 -6.12 3.51 15.39
C ASP A 3 -5.86 3.90 13.92
N ARG A 4 -6.49 4.98 13.45
CA ARG A 4 -6.23 5.52 12.10
C ARG A 4 -4.81 6.03 11.95
N LEU A 5 -4.27 6.69 12.99
CA LEU A 5 -2.88 7.17 13.00
C LEU A 5 -1.90 6.00 13.04
N ARG A 6 -2.23 4.93 13.79
CA ARG A 6 -1.44 3.68 13.85
C ARG A 6 -1.41 2.97 12.50
N LEU A 7 -2.56 2.87 11.82
CA LEU A 7 -2.66 2.31 10.47
C LEU A 7 -1.86 3.13 9.44
N PHE A 8 -1.91 4.46 9.54
CA PHE A 8 -1.22 5.35 8.62
C PHE A 8 0.30 5.35 8.82
N LEU A 9 0.79 5.54 10.05
CA LEU A 9 2.24 5.68 10.34
C LEU A 9 2.95 4.33 10.49
N GLY A 10 2.22 3.29 10.88
CA GLY A 10 2.80 2.03 11.33
C GLY A 10 3.41 2.11 12.74
N PRO A 11 3.70 0.95 13.38
CA PRO A 11 4.08 0.91 14.79
C PRO A 11 5.43 1.58 15.09
N ALA A 12 6.40 1.48 14.18
CA ALA A 12 7.75 2.05 14.40
C ALA A 12 7.73 3.58 14.36
N ARG A 13 7.11 4.18 13.33
CA ARG A 13 7.03 5.64 13.20
C ARG A 13 6.11 6.27 14.24
N LEU A 14 5.06 5.58 14.64
CA LEU A 14 4.19 6.03 15.72
C LEU A 14 4.97 6.09 17.05
N ARG A 15 5.77 5.06 17.37
CA ARG A 15 6.67 5.10 18.54
C ARG A 15 7.67 6.24 18.45
N ALA A 16 8.31 6.45 17.29
CA ALA A 16 9.24 7.56 17.08
C ALA A 16 8.57 8.93 17.32
N LEU A 17 7.33 9.11 16.83
CA LEU A 17 6.55 10.34 17.06
C LEU A 17 6.26 10.56 18.55
N PHE A 18 5.79 9.53 19.26
CA PHE A 18 5.53 9.63 20.70
C PHE A 18 6.81 9.89 21.51
N LEU A 19 7.92 9.23 21.19
CA LEU A 19 9.20 9.44 21.83
C LEU A 19 9.71 10.87 21.59
N LEU A 20 9.63 11.36 20.38
CA LEU A 20 10.00 12.74 20.04
C LEU A 20 9.23 13.75 20.92
N ILE A 21 7.90 13.64 20.96
CA ILE A 21 7.05 14.55 21.75
C ILE A 21 7.32 14.40 23.25
N ALA A 22 7.48 13.17 23.73
CA ALA A 22 7.75 12.92 25.15
C ALA A 22 9.12 13.47 25.57
N ILE A 23 10.18 13.25 24.82
CA ILE A 23 11.53 13.72 25.12
C ILE A 23 11.59 15.24 25.07
N THR A 24 11.08 15.88 24.03
CA THR A 24 11.09 17.33 23.88
C THR A 24 10.20 18.00 24.94
N GLY A 25 9.03 17.42 25.25
CA GLY A 25 8.14 17.90 26.31
C GLY A 25 8.77 17.78 27.70
N LEU A 26 9.35 16.63 28.03
CA LEU A 26 10.03 16.42 29.32
C LEU A 26 11.23 17.35 29.48
N ALA A 27 12.06 17.49 28.44
CA ALA A 27 13.19 18.43 28.45
C ALA A 27 12.74 19.88 28.67
N SER A 28 11.63 20.30 28.03
CA SER A 28 11.05 21.62 28.25
C SER A 28 10.55 21.81 29.66
N LEU A 29 9.89 20.81 30.27
CA LEU A 29 9.46 20.84 31.66
C LEU A 29 10.63 20.93 32.64
N ILE A 30 11.69 20.17 32.46
CA ILE A 30 12.92 20.20 33.26
C ILE A 30 13.57 21.58 33.16
N LEU A 31 13.72 22.12 31.96
CA LEU A 31 14.25 23.50 31.78
C LEU A 31 13.43 24.54 32.50
N ASN A 32 12.09 24.42 32.48
CA ASN A 32 11.21 25.35 33.21
C ASN A 32 11.33 25.20 34.71
N ALA A 33 11.47 23.97 35.22
CA ALA A 33 11.54 23.73 36.67
C ALA A 33 12.86 24.18 37.29
N PHE A 34 13.99 24.05 36.60
CA PHE A 34 15.31 24.33 37.14
C PHE A 34 15.98 25.59 36.58
N GLY A 35 15.53 26.11 35.46
CA GLY A 35 16.17 27.23 34.77
C GLY A 35 15.65 28.61 35.10
N GLY A 36 14.52 28.70 35.80
CA GLY A 36 13.86 30.00 36.08
C GLY A 36 13.40 30.71 34.81
N ASP A 37 12.98 31.97 34.99
CA ASP A 37 12.51 32.80 33.87
C ASP A 37 13.66 33.67 33.31
N ASN A 38 14.55 33.02 32.51
CA ASN A 38 15.62 33.72 31.85
C ASN A 38 15.55 33.53 30.32
N GLU A 39 16.20 34.45 29.57
CA GLU A 39 16.17 34.42 28.06
C GLU A 39 16.74 33.13 27.48
N ASN A 40 17.78 32.57 28.08
CA ASN A 40 18.37 31.34 27.60
C ASN A 40 17.41 30.15 27.69
N VAL A 41 16.65 30.05 28.81
CA VAL A 41 15.63 29.00 28.98
C VAL A 41 14.55 29.12 27.93
N ARG A 42 14.06 30.33 27.68
CA ARG A 42 13.06 30.59 26.65
C ARG A 42 13.61 30.23 25.25
N ALA A 43 14.85 30.58 24.94
CA ALA A 43 15.49 30.22 23.68
C ALA A 43 15.58 28.70 23.51
N PHE A 44 16.03 27.95 24.52
CA PHE A 44 16.07 26.49 24.49
C PHE A 44 14.68 25.86 24.35
N GLN A 45 13.66 26.39 25.00
CA GLN A 45 12.28 25.93 24.86
C GLN A 45 11.76 26.11 23.41
N LEU A 46 12.08 27.25 22.77
CA LEU A 46 11.75 27.48 21.35
C LEU A 46 12.45 26.49 20.43
N ILE A 47 13.72 26.16 20.69
CA ILE A 47 14.47 25.16 19.93
C ILE A 47 13.81 23.78 20.09
N LEU A 48 13.47 23.38 21.31
CA LEU A 48 12.80 22.10 21.57
C LEU A 48 11.42 22.02 20.88
N ALA A 49 10.66 23.10 20.91
CA ALA A 49 9.38 23.20 20.19
C ALA A 49 9.59 23.06 18.66
N ALA A 50 10.60 23.74 18.11
CA ALA A 50 10.95 23.62 16.68
C ALA A 50 11.35 22.19 16.32
N VAL A 51 12.18 21.53 17.13
CA VAL A 51 12.59 20.13 16.95
C VAL A 51 11.38 19.20 16.98
N ALA A 52 10.45 19.40 17.93
CA ALA A 52 9.23 18.61 18.04
C ALA A 52 8.36 18.76 16.78
N VAL A 53 8.11 19.98 16.34
CA VAL A 53 7.23 20.28 15.20
C VAL A 53 7.85 19.81 13.88
N LEU A 54 9.12 20.15 13.62
CA LEU A 54 9.82 19.74 12.39
C LEU A 54 10.02 18.24 12.34
N GLY A 55 10.39 17.61 13.44
CA GLY A 55 10.55 16.16 13.55
C GLY A 55 9.23 15.41 13.34
N ALA A 56 8.13 15.89 13.95
CA ALA A 56 6.81 15.32 13.74
C ALA A 56 6.38 15.46 12.27
N THR A 57 6.61 16.62 11.66
CA THR A 57 6.35 16.86 10.24
C THR A 57 7.15 15.91 9.35
N ALA A 58 8.44 15.74 9.62
CA ALA A 58 9.29 14.83 8.85
C ALA A 58 8.83 13.36 8.97
N ILE A 59 8.44 12.91 10.17
CA ILE A 59 7.91 11.56 10.39
C ILE A 59 6.63 11.34 9.58
N VAL A 60 5.70 12.30 9.57
CA VAL A 60 4.42 12.21 8.86
C VAL A 60 4.63 12.29 7.36
N LEU A 61 5.37 13.28 6.86
CA LEU A 61 5.64 13.47 5.42
C LEU A 61 6.45 12.29 4.85
N GLY A 62 7.34 11.69 5.64
CA GLY A 62 8.12 10.51 5.23
C GLY A 62 7.27 9.28 4.92
N ARG A 63 5.98 9.23 5.29
CA ARG A 63 5.03 8.15 4.95
C ARG A 63 4.18 8.46 3.72
N MET A 64 4.08 9.72 3.34
CA MET A 64 3.27 10.16 2.21
C MET A 64 3.94 9.83 0.87
N GLN A 65 3.14 9.61 -0.15
CA GLN A 65 3.61 9.50 -1.53
C GLN A 65 4.29 10.80 -1.98
N ALA A 66 5.21 10.72 -2.95
CA ALA A 66 6.03 11.86 -3.37
C ALA A 66 5.19 13.08 -3.77
N GLN A 67 4.08 12.88 -4.49
CA GLN A 67 3.19 13.94 -4.92
C GLN A 67 2.46 14.63 -3.76
N GLU A 68 1.95 13.86 -2.81
CA GLU A 68 1.33 14.42 -1.59
C GLU A 68 2.35 15.14 -0.72
N ARG A 69 3.56 14.58 -0.59
CA ARG A 69 4.67 15.20 0.15
C ARG A 69 5.02 16.56 -0.43
N GLY A 70 5.14 16.68 -1.76
CA GLY A 70 5.40 17.94 -2.45
C GLY A 70 4.34 19.00 -2.12
N ARG A 71 3.06 18.63 -2.19
CA ARG A 71 1.94 19.52 -1.83
C ARG A 71 2.03 20.02 -0.39
N TRP A 72 2.27 19.13 0.57
CA TRP A 72 2.37 19.52 1.98
C TRP A 72 3.62 20.37 2.25
N LEU A 73 4.73 20.13 1.56
CA LEU A 73 5.91 20.99 1.64
C LEU A 73 5.61 22.41 1.13
N LEU A 74 4.85 22.56 0.03
CA LEU A 74 4.44 23.87 -0.49
C LEU A 74 3.55 24.65 0.53
N ILE A 75 2.78 23.94 1.35
CA ILE A 75 1.95 24.57 2.39
C ILE A 75 2.79 24.88 3.62
N LEU A 76 3.57 23.93 4.12
CA LEU A 76 4.23 24.03 5.42
C LEU A 76 5.52 24.86 5.39
N ALA A 77 6.31 24.80 4.31
CA ALA A 77 7.59 25.50 4.26
C ALA A 77 7.45 27.03 4.37
N PRO A 78 6.53 27.71 3.63
CA PRO A 78 6.31 29.15 3.82
C PRO A 78 5.75 29.48 5.22
N ALA A 79 4.87 28.63 5.77
CA ALA A 79 4.35 28.84 7.13
C ALA A 79 5.47 28.79 8.17
N TYR A 80 6.38 27.82 8.07
CA TYR A 80 7.57 27.76 8.94
C TYR A 80 8.50 28.95 8.73
N GLY A 81 8.69 29.40 7.48
CA GLY A 81 9.44 30.61 7.19
C GLY A 81 8.88 31.84 7.89
N LEU A 82 7.57 32.04 7.85
CA LEU A 82 6.90 33.11 8.57
C LEU A 82 7.09 33.02 10.09
N LEU A 83 6.99 31.82 10.67
CA LEU A 83 7.24 31.61 12.10
C LEU A 83 8.68 31.95 12.50
N VAL A 84 9.66 31.52 11.71
CA VAL A 84 11.08 31.81 11.92
C VAL A 84 11.33 33.32 11.85
N LEU A 85 10.78 34.02 10.85
CA LEU A 85 10.90 35.46 10.71
C LEU A 85 10.30 36.19 11.93
N GLY A 86 9.11 35.79 12.38
CA GLY A 86 8.43 36.40 13.52
C GLY A 86 9.11 36.14 14.87
N ILE A 87 9.82 35.01 15.02
CA ILE A 87 10.50 34.65 16.26
C ILE A 87 11.93 35.24 16.33
N LEU A 88 12.69 35.12 15.25
CA LEU A 88 14.13 35.37 15.25
C LEU A 88 14.51 36.76 14.67
N VAL A 89 13.77 37.26 13.67
CA VAL A 89 14.17 38.46 12.93
C VAL A 89 13.36 39.68 13.33
N LEU A 90 12.04 39.53 13.51
CA LEU A 90 11.12 40.61 13.78
C LEU A 90 10.19 40.27 14.98
N PRO A 91 10.73 40.05 16.21
CA PRO A 91 9.96 39.57 17.34
C PRO A 91 8.83 40.53 17.76
N GLN A 92 8.97 41.84 17.51
CA GLN A 92 7.93 42.83 17.74
C GLN A 92 6.65 42.60 16.92
N PHE A 93 6.75 41.87 15.80
CA PHE A 93 5.63 41.49 14.94
C PHE A 93 5.27 39.99 15.04
N GLY A 94 5.79 39.28 16.03
CA GLY A 94 5.64 37.82 16.19
C GLY A 94 4.21 37.32 16.08
N LEU A 95 3.25 38.05 16.70
CA LEU A 95 1.83 37.69 16.62
C LEU A 95 1.26 37.81 15.20
N ALA A 96 1.68 38.84 14.46
CA ALA A 96 1.27 39.04 13.06
C ALA A 96 1.82 37.93 12.16
N PHE A 97 3.10 37.56 12.33
CA PHE A 97 3.71 36.42 11.58
C PHE A 97 3.06 35.07 11.93
N PHE A 98 2.70 34.85 13.20
CA PHE A 98 1.97 33.67 13.62
C PHE A 98 0.58 33.60 12.96
N GLY A 99 -0.17 34.73 13.00
CA GLY A 99 -1.44 34.81 12.25
C GLY A 99 -1.30 34.61 10.78
N GLY A 100 -0.24 35.17 10.14
CA GLY A 100 0.11 34.99 8.75
C GLY A 100 0.43 33.52 8.41
N ALA A 101 1.17 32.82 9.28
CA ALA A 101 1.48 31.39 9.10
C ALA A 101 0.21 30.53 9.12
N ILE A 102 -0.68 30.76 10.08
CA ILE A 102 -1.98 30.07 10.14
C ILE A 102 -2.81 30.39 8.89
N GLY A 103 -2.92 31.69 8.53
CA GLY A 103 -3.65 32.13 7.33
C GLY A 103 -3.12 31.46 6.07
N TRP A 104 -1.79 31.37 5.92
CA TRP A 104 -1.18 30.67 4.80
C TRP A 104 -1.50 29.17 4.77
N VAL A 105 -1.44 28.48 5.91
CA VAL A 105 -1.80 27.05 5.99
C VAL A 105 -3.25 26.86 5.55
N VAL A 106 -4.18 27.67 6.07
CA VAL A 106 -5.59 27.60 5.69
C VAL A 106 -5.77 27.89 4.19
N ALA A 107 -5.16 28.97 3.68
CA ALA A 107 -5.19 29.30 2.25
C ALA A 107 -4.59 28.18 1.41
N GLY A 108 -3.44 27.62 1.82
CA GLY A 108 -2.76 26.52 1.14
C GLY A 108 -3.62 25.25 1.07
N MET A 109 -4.35 24.93 2.13
CA MET A 109 -5.30 23.80 2.12
C MET A 109 -6.41 23.98 1.08
N PHE A 110 -6.84 25.23 0.81
CA PHE A 110 -7.81 25.52 -0.24
C PHE A 110 -7.18 25.58 -1.64
N LEU A 111 -6.04 26.25 -1.78
CA LEU A 111 -5.34 26.46 -3.06
C LEU A 111 -4.80 25.14 -3.62
N PHE A 112 -4.20 24.31 -2.75
CA PHE A 112 -3.60 23.01 -3.13
C PHE A 112 -4.53 21.84 -2.84
N ARG A 113 -5.85 22.08 -2.74
CA ARG A 113 -6.83 21.02 -2.52
C ARG A 113 -6.84 20.06 -3.71
N VAL A 114 -6.59 18.76 -3.45
CA VAL A 114 -6.85 17.72 -4.46
C VAL A 114 -8.35 17.66 -4.72
N ARG A 115 -8.75 18.07 -5.91
CA ARG A 115 -10.14 17.95 -6.36
C ARG A 115 -10.29 16.58 -7.00
N THR A 116 -10.86 15.63 -6.27
CA THR A 116 -11.30 14.38 -6.88
C THR A 116 -12.41 14.70 -7.87
N PRO A 117 -12.26 14.37 -9.15
CA PRO A 117 -13.30 14.61 -10.14
C PRO A 117 -14.65 14.05 -9.68
N PRO A 118 -15.76 14.75 -9.90
CA PRO A 118 -17.08 14.30 -9.42
C PRO A 118 -17.46 12.91 -9.97
N GLY A 119 -16.94 12.53 -11.12
CA GLY A 119 -17.15 11.21 -11.74
C GLY A 119 -16.71 10.04 -10.85
N TYR A 120 -15.63 10.19 -10.05
CA TYR A 120 -15.25 9.14 -9.08
C TYR A 120 -16.35 8.84 -8.06
N ARG A 121 -17.01 9.89 -7.54
CA ARG A 121 -18.13 9.70 -6.60
C ARG A 121 -19.33 9.03 -7.27
N VAL A 122 -19.57 9.34 -8.53
CA VAL A 122 -20.63 8.71 -9.35
C VAL A 122 -20.28 7.23 -9.57
N ALA A 123 -19.05 6.93 -9.98
CA ALA A 123 -18.56 5.58 -10.19
C ALA A 123 -18.65 4.71 -8.91
N VAL A 124 -18.17 5.23 -7.77
CA VAL A 124 -18.25 4.51 -6.47
C VAL A 124 -19.72 4.30 -6.06
N LYS A 125 -20.61 5.26 -6.30
CA LYS A 125 -22.04 5.12 -6.00
C LYS A 125 -22.71 4.05 -6.88
N ALA A 126 -22.36 4.00 -8.17
CA ALA A 126 -22.84 2.98 -9.10
C ALA A 126 -22.30 1.58 -8.70
N LEU A 127 -21.00 1.47 -8.41
CA LEU A 127 -20.37 0.24 -7.92
C LEU A 127 -21.08 -0.33 -6.69
N ARG A 128 -21.37 0.50 -5.69
CA ARG A 128 -22.10 0.09 -4.47
C ARG A 128 -23.51 -0.42 -4.72
N LYS A 129 -24.08 -0.11 -5.89
CA LYS A 129 -25.39 -0.58 -6.34
C LYS A 129 -25.31 -1.81 -7.25
N GLY A 130 -24.11 -2.32 -7.52
CA GLY A 130 -23.88 -3.38 -8.50
C GLY A 130 -23.94 -2.91 -9.96
N ASP A 131 -24.11 -1.61 -10.21
CA ASP A 131 -24.17 -1.05 -11.57
C ASP A 131 -22.75 -0.83 -12.13
N MET A 132 -22.14 -1.94 -12.59
CA MET A 132 -20.79 -1.93 -13.17
C MET A 132 -20.72 -1.09 -14.44
N ALA A 133 -21.77 -1.14 -15.28
CA ALA A 133 -21.82 -0.36 -16.53
C ALA A 133 -21.85 1.15 -16.23
N GLY A 134 -22.67 1.58 -15.28
CA GLY A 134 -22.72 2.97 -14.85
C GLY A 134 -21.44 3.44 -14.18
N ALA A 135 -20.78 2.57 -13.40
CA ALA A 135 -19.48 2.88 -12.79
C ALA A 135 -18.38 3.12 -13.84
N VAL A 136 -18.30 2.24 -14.84
CA VAL A 136 -17.34 2.37 -15.96
C VAL A 136 -17.65 3.60 -16.81
N ALA A 137 -18.93 3.84 -17.16
CA ALA A 137 -19.32 5.02 -17.95
C ALA A 137 -18.99 6.35 -17.25
N ALA A 138 -19.10 6.41 -15.92
CA ALA A 138 -18.68 7.58 -15.15
C ALA A 138 -17.16 7.82 -15.25
N MET A 139 -16.35 6.76 -15.29
CA MET A 139 -14.91 6.88 -15.48
C MET A 139 -14.53 7.17 -16.94
N ASP A 140 -15.29 6.68 -17.92
CA ASP A 140 -15.12 7.04 -19.34
C ASP A 140 -15.21 8.57 -19.52
N GLN A 141 -16.14 9.23 -18.80
CA GLN A 141 -16.24 10.68 -18.83
C GLN A 141 -15.06 11.38 -18.15
N VAL A 142 -14.61 10.87 -16.99
CA VAL A 142 -13.44 11.43 -16.28
C VAL A 142 -12.18 11.37 -17.14
N ILE A 143 -11.93 10.25 -17.81
CA ILE A 143 -10.80 10.06 -18.72
C ILE A 143 -10.91 10.99 -19.95
N LYS A 144 -12.12 11.20 -20.46
CA LYS A 144 -12.33 12.14 -21.56
C LYS A 144 -11.98 13.59 -21.19
N ASP A 145 -12.28 13.98 -19.94
CA ASP A 145 -12.02 15.32 -19.43
C ASP A 145 -10.54 15.54 -19.06
N ASP A 146 -9.83 14.49 -18.64
CA ASP A 146 -8.40 14.50 -18.26
C ASP A 146 -7.75 13.16 -18.65
N PRO A 147 -7.29 13.02 -19.91
CA PRO A 147 -6.76 11.75 -20.42
C PRO A 147 -5.34 11.45 -19.98
N ASP A 148 -4.61 12.41 -19.40
CA ASP A 148 -3.20 12.28 -19.07
C ASP A 148 -2.95 11.82 -17.62
N ASP A 149 -4.01 11.70 -16.78
CA ASP A 149 -3.90 11.19 -15.42
C ASP A 149 -4.01 9.66 -15.38
N PRO A 150 -2.91 8.91 -15.10
CA PRO A 150 -2.93 7.45 -15.05
C PRO A 150 -3.86 6.89 -13.96
N ALA A 151 -4.18 7.68 -12.91
CA ALA A 151 -5.06 7.23 -11.84
C ALA A 151 -6.49 6.97 -12.34
N HIS A 152 -6.92 7.66 -13.41
CA HIS A 152 -8.25 7.47 -14.01
C HIS A 152 -8.36 6.12 -14.69
N TYR A 153 -7.33 5.74 -15.45
CA TYR A 153 -7.23 4.44 -16.11
C TYR A 153 -7.14 3.31 -15.09
N ARG A 154 -6.32 3.50 -14.04
CA ARG A 154 -6.23 2.53 -12.96
C ARG A 154 -7.59 2.20 -12.36
N PHE A 155 -8.34 3.23 -11.96
CA PHE A 155 -9.63 3.01 -11.32
C PHE A 155 -10.64 2.36 -12.28
N ARG A 156 -10.65 2.75 -13.57
CA ARG A 156 -11.49 2.10 -14.58
C ARG A 156 -11.04 0.65 -14.84
N ALA A 157 -9.74 0.38 -14.91
CA ALA A 157 -9.19 -0.97 -15.06
C ALA A 157 -9.64 -1.91 -13.93
N GLU A 158 -9.59 -1.45 -12.68
CA GLU A 158 -10.09 -2.23 -11.53
C GLU A 158 -11.58 -2.55 -11.66
N LEU A 159 -12.42 -1.57 -12.03
CA LEU A 159 -13.83 -1.79 -12.28
C LEU A 159 -14.08 -2.81 -13.41
N LEU A 160 -13.32 -2.71 -14.48
CA LEU A 160 -13.41 -3.61 -15.64
C LEU A 160 -12.95 -5.02 -15.28
N ARG A 161 -11.90 -5.16 -14.45
CA ARG A 161 -11.38 -6.43 -13.96
C ARG A 161 -12.41 -7.14 -13.08
N ILE A 162 -13.03 -6.43 -12.13
CA ILE A 162 -14.11 -6.95 -11.29
C ILE A 162 -15.32 -7.35 -12.15
N TRP A 163 -15.60 -6.59 -13.21
CA TRP A 163 -16.69 -6.89 -14.14
C TRP A 163 -16.40 -8.02 -15.14
N GLY A 164 -15.15 -8.56 -15.12
CA GLY A 164 -14.71 -9.61 -16.04
C GLY A 164 -14.43 -9.12 -17.48
N LYS A 165 -14.31 -7.80 -17.69
CA LYS A 165 -13.98 -7.19 -19.01
C LYS A 165 -12.47 -7.06 -19.17
N LEU A 166 -11.77 -8.20 -19.13
CA LEU A 166 -10.31 -8.28 -19.01
C LEU A 166 -9.55 -7.60 -20.13
N ASP A 167 -10.04 -7.70 -21.39
CA ASP A 167 -9.37 -7.03 -22.52
C ASP A 167 -9.43 -5.50 -22.43
N ARG A 168 -10.50 -4.95 -21.86
CA ARG A 168 -10.59 -3.52 -21.62
C ARG A 168 -9.71 -3.09 -20.45
N ALA A 169 -9.68 -3.87 -19.37
CA ALA A 169 -8.81 -3.64 -18.24
C ALA A 169 -7.33 -3.67 -18.66
N ARG A 170 -6.94 -4.64 -19.51
CA ARG A 170 -5.59 -4.73 -20.08
C ARG A 170 -5.20 -3.46 -20.82
N ARG A 171 -6.07 -2.94 -21.69
CA ARG A 171 -5.80 -1.69 -22.42
C ARG A 171 -5.60 -0.50 -21.47
N ASP A 172 -6.39 -0.40 -20.41
CA ASP A 172 -6.25 0.69 -19.45
C ASP A 172 -4.91 0.61 -18.69
N TYR A 173 -4.49 -0.59 -18.26
CA TYR A 173 -3.18 -0.76 -17.63
C TYR A 173 -2.01 -0.54 -18.62
N GLN A 174 -2.18 -0.90 -19.90
CA GLN A 174 -1.21 -0.56 -20.94
C GLN A 174 -1.06 0.95 -21.10
N THR A 175 -2.19 1.69 -21.17
CA THR A 175 -2.16 3.16 -21.21
C THR A 175 -1.48 3.74 -19.97
N MET A 176 -1.72 3.18 -18.77
CA MET A 176 -0.97 3.57 -17.57
C MET A 176 0.53 3.38 -17.70
N ALA A 177 0.96 2.23 -18.25
CA ALA A 177 2.38 1.94 -18.46
C ALA A 177 3.00 2.85 -19.53
N GLU A 178 2.23 3.26 -20.54
CA GLU A 178 2.67 4.24 -21.56
C GLU A 178 2.83 5.64 -20.95
N LEU A 179 1.86 6.09 -20.13
CA LEU A 179 1.91 7.37 -19.43
C LEU A 179 3.03 7.42 -18.37
N ASN A 180 3.29 6.29 -17.71
CA ASN A 180 4.36 6.17 -16.72
C ASN A 180 5.03 4.79 -16.77
N PRO A 181 6.06 4.59 -17.62
CA PRO A 181 6.77 3.32 -17.75
C PRO A 181 7.45 2.80 -16.47
N GLN A 182 7.68 3.69 -15.50
CA GLN A 182 8.27 3.34 -14.19
C GLN A 182 7.21 3.02 -13.12
N SER A 183 5.96 2.91 -13.51
CA SER A 183 4.88 2.54 -12.58
C SER A 183 4.85 1.01 -12.37
N ALA A 184 5.40 0.55 -11.26
CA ALA A 184 5.26 -0.85 -10.84
C ALA A 184 3.78 -1.27 -10.73
N GLU A 185 2.90 -0.33 -10.36
CA GLU A 185 1.46 -0.55 -10.22
C GLU A 185 0.79 -0.89 -11.57
N ALA A 186 1.19 -0.21 -12.66
CA ALA A 186 0.66 -0.50 -14.00
C ALA A 186 1.04 -1.92 -14.46
N TRP A 187 2.31 -2.28 -14.26
CA TRP A 187 2.82 -3.60 -14.61
C TRP A 187 2.21 -4.70 -13.73
N ASN A 188 2.04 -4.45 -12.44
CA ASN A 188 1.35 -5.37 -11.55
C ASN A 188 -0.12 -5.59 -11.97
N GLY A 189 -0.82 -4.53 -12.37
CA GLY A 189 -2.19 -4.63 -12.91
C GLY A 189 -2.27 -5.46 -14.20
N LEU A 190 -1.28 -5.33 -15.10
CA LEU A 190 -1.16 -6.19 -16.29
C LEU A 190 -0.95 -7.66 -15.91
N ALA A 191 -0.11 -7.93 -14.91
CA ALA A 191 0.13 -9.27 -14.39
C ALA A 191 -1.15 -9.89 -13.82
N GLU A 192 -1.90 -9.14 -13.00
CA GLU A 192 -3.17 -9.60 -12.41
C GLU A 192 -4.24 -9.88 -13.48
N VAL A 193 -4.32 -9.03 -14.51
CA VAL A 193 -5.25 -9.27 -15.64
C VAL A 193 -4.84 -10.51 -16.44
N GLY A 194 -3.54 -10.71 -16.68
CA GLY A 194 -3.02 -11.90 -17.36
C GLY A 194 -3.30 -13.17 -16.57
N LEU A 195 -3.03 -13.15 -15.27
CA LEU A 195 -3.33 -14.26 -14.35
C LEU A 195 -4.82 -14.63 -14.37
N GLN A 196 -5.69 -13.62 -14.28
CA GLN A 196 -7.13 -13.81 -14.31
C GLN A 196 -7.64 -14.32 -15.66
N ALA A 197 -6.96 -13.97 -16.76
CA ALA A 197 -7.27 -14.43 -18.11
C ALA A 197 -6.69 -15.83 -18.43
N GLY A 198 -5.83 -16.38 -17.56
CA GLY A 198 -5.09 -17.62 -17.83
C GLY A 198 -3.94 -17.46 -18.83
N ASP A 199 -3.52 -16.23 -19.11
CA ASP A 199 -2.40 -15.88 -20.01
C ASP A 199 -1.15 -15.71 -19.15
N TYR A 200 -0.65 -16.85 -18.65
CA TYR A 200 0.39 -16.88 -17.62
C TYR A 200 1.75 -16.38 -18.13
N GLU A 201 2.08 -16.61 -19.38
CA GLU A 201 3.33 -16.14 -19.98
C GLU A 201 3.40 -14.61 -20.02
N ARG A 202 2.35 -13.94 -20.50
CA ARG A 202 2.29 -12.48 -20.50
C ARG A 202 2.15 -11.90 -19.10
N ALA A 203 1.43 -12.61 -18.21
CA ALA A 203 1.36 -12.24 -16.81
C ALA A 203 2.75 -12.24 -16.15
N HIS A 204 3.58 -13.26 -16.48
CA HIS A 204 4.93 -13.40 -15.96
C HIS A 204 5.85 -12.23 -16.40
N GLU A 205 5.85 -11.90 -17.70
CA GLU A 205 6.62 -10.75 -18.21
C GLU A 205 6.25 -9.45 -17.47
N ALA A 206 4.97 -9.22 -17.28
CA ALA A 206 4.49 -8.03 -16.57
C ALA A 206 4.85 -8.06 -15.06
N ALA A 207 4.72 -9.23 -14.41
CA ALA A 207 5.05 -9.40 -13.00
C ALA A 207 6.55 -9.24 -12.72
N LEU A 208 7.42 -9.76 -13.59
CA LEU A 208 8.87 -9.53 -13.53
C LEU A 208 9.17 -8.04 -13.57
N LYS A 209 8.54 -7.32 -14.51
CA LYS A 209 8.74 -5.88 -14.62
C LYS A 209 8.26 -5.12 -13.39
N ALA A 210 7.12 -5.52 -12.81
CA ALA A 210 6.63 -4.95 -11.56
C ALA A 210 7.61 -5.17 -10.40
N ALA A 211 8.15 -6.39 -10.25
CA ALA A 211 9.11 -6.74 -9.21
C ALA A 211 10.45 -6.01 -9.38
N GLU A 212 10.95 -5.85 -10.62
CA GLU A 212 12.13 -5.03 -10.93
C GLU A 212 11.97 -3.57 -10.51
N LEU A 213 10.79 -2.98 -10.77
CA LEU A 213 10.50 -1.59 -10.46
C LEU A 213 10.23 -1.35 -8.96
N ALA A 214 9.77 -2.38 -8.25
CA ALA A 214 9.46 -2.31 -6.82
C ALA A 214 10.01 -3.52 -6.04
N PRO A 215 11.34 -3.72 -5.95
CA PRO A 215 11.96 -4.92 -5.35
C PRO A 215 11.71 -5.06 -3.84
N GLY A 216 11.19 -4.01 -3.21
CA GLY A 216 10.79 -4.02 -1.79
C GLY A 216 9.31 -4.31 -1.57
N ASP A 217 8.52 -4.41 -2.62
CA ASP A 217 7.07 -4.64 -2.53
C ASP A 217 6.77 -6.15 -2.53
N TRP A 218 6.32 -6.65 -1.39
CA TRP A 218 5.93 -8.05 -1.25
C TRP A 218 4.75 -8.43 -2.16
N VAL A 219 3.89 -7.48 -2.55
CA VAL A 219 2.73 -7.75 -3.43
C VAL A 219 3.21 -8.12 -4.84
N ALA A 220 4.19 -7.37 -5.38
CA ALA A 220 4.78 -7.69 -6.69
C ALA A 220 5.44 -9.07 -6.68
N LEU A 221 6.22 -9.38 -5.63
CA LEU A 221 6.85 -10.70 -5.47
C LEU A 221 5.83 -11.83 -5.28
N TYR A 222 4.75 -11.58 -4.54
CA TYR A 222 3.66 -12.54 -4.35
C TYR A 222 2.96 -12.88 -5.67
N ASN A 223 2.60 -11.85 -6.44
CA ASN A 223 1.94 -12.05 -7.73
C ASN A 223 2.86 -12.76 -8.72
N LEU A 224 4.16 -12.43 -8.74
CA LEU A 224 5.15 -13.10 -9.56
C LEU A 224 5.25 -14.59 -9.20
N GLY A 225 5.48 -14.92 -7.93
CA GLY A 225 5.59 -16.30 -7.50
C GLY A 225 4.32 -17.13 -7.68
N MET A 226 3.14 -16.51 -7.56
CA MET A 226 1.87 -17.17 -7.87
C MET A 226 1.76 -17.51 -9.36
N ILE A 227 2.21 -16.62 -10.24
CA ILE A 227 2.22 -16.86 -11.70
C ILE A 227 3.25 -17.97 -12.05
N GLU A 228 4.42 -17.94 -11.42
CA GLU A 228 5.46 -18.96 -11.59
C GLU A 228 4.98 -20.35 -11.12
N ASP A 229 4.17 -20.41 -10.06
CA ASP A 229 3.54 -21.66 -9.64
C ASP A 229 2.60 -22.23 -10.73
N ARG A 230 1.84 -21.35 -11.43
CA ARG A 230 0.99 -21.75 -12.59
C ARG A 230 1.81 -22.19 -13.80
N LEU A 231 3.01 -21.64 -13.97
CA LEU A 231 3.97 -22.03 -15.01
C LEU A 231 4.81 -23.26 -14.62
N HIS A 232 4.62 -23.79 -13.41
CA HIS A 232 5.40 -24.90 -12.84
C HIS A 232 6.91 -24.59 -12.71
N ASP A 233 7.30 -23.31 -12.67
CA ASP A 233 8.69 -22.91 -12.44
C ASP A 233 9.02 -22.91 -10.94
N SER A 234 9.18 -24.10 -10.39
CA SER A 234 9.41 -24.30 -8.96
C SER A 234 10.67 -23.61 -8.42
N PRO A 235 11.81 -23.55 -9.14
CA PRO A 235 12.95 -22.76 -8.69
C PRO A 235 12.65 -21.29 -8.55
N ALA A 236 11.97 -20.67 -9.50
CA ALA A 236 11.59 -19.26 -9.45
C ALA A 236 10.58 -18.98 -8.33
N VAL A 237 9.60 -19.88 -8.10
CA VAL A 237 8.67 -19.80 -6.95
C VAL A 237 9.44 -19.71 -5.63
N ILE A 238 10.44 -20.58 -5.42
CA ILE A 238 11.22 -20.58 -4.17
C ILE A 238 12.01 -19.29 -4.03
N GLU A 239 12.61 -18.78 -5.11
CA GLU A 239 13.37 -17.53 -5.08
C GLU A 239 12.49 -16.34 -4.73
N HIS A 240 11.42 -16.09 -5.49
CA HIS A 240 10.66 -14.87 -5.37
C HIS A 240 9.72 -14.87 -4.16
N LEU A 241 9.07 -16.01 -3.85
CA LEU A 241 8.25 -16.10 -2.63
C LEU A 241 9.10 -16.17 -1.37
N GLY A 242 10.29 -16.74 -1.41
CA GLY A 242 11.28 -16.64 -0.34
C GLY A 242 11.60 -15.17 0.00
N GLN A 243 11.87 -14.36 -1.03
CA GLN A 243 12.05 -12.92 -0.85
C GLN A 243 10.80 -12.24 -0.29
N ALA A 244 9.59 -12.61 -0.74
CA ALA A 244 8.34 -12.06 -0.21
C ALA A 244 8.19 -12.32 1.30
N VAL A 245 8.53 -13.54 1.77
CA VAL A 245 8.52 -13.91 3.20
C VAL A 245 9.45 -12.99 4.01
N GLU A 246 10.65 -12.68 3.51
CA GLU A 246 11.60 -11.79 4.16
C GLU A 246 11.07 -10.35 4.31
N ARG A 247 10.16 -9.90 3.44
CA ARG A 247 9.52 -8.57 3.48
C ARG A 247 8.41 -8.47 4.54
N LYS A 248 8.16 -9.53 5.33
CA LYS A 248 7.18 -9.55 6.43
C LYS A 248 5.76 -9.22 5.97
N VAL A 249 5.22 -10.05 5.10
CA VAL A 249 3.83 -9.96 4.62
C VAL A 249 2.86 -9.80 5.80
N PRO A 250 2.05 -8.74 5.84
CA PRO A 250 1.29 -8.39 7.05
C PRO A 250 0.07 -9.28 7.28
N GLU A 251 -0.62 -9.72 6.21
CA GLU A 251 -1.88 -10.45 6.29
C GLU A 251 -1.67 -11.97 6.33
N ALA A 252 -2.34 -12.64 7.27
CA ALA A 252 -2.26 -14.10 7.43
C ALA A 252 -2.74 -14.85 6.17
N ARG A 253 -3.77 -14.34 5.50
CA ARG A 253 -4.33 -14.93 4.28
C ARG A 253 -3.32 -15.00 3.12
N HIS A 254 -2.48 -13.97 2.93
CA HIS A 254 -1.45 -14.00 1.89
C HIS A 254 -0.28 -14.89 2.29
N ARG A 255 0.13 -14.88 3.57
CA ARG A 255 1.16 -15.82 4.05
C ARG A 255 0.74 -17.28 3.88
N LEU A 256 -0.54 -17.60 4.10
CA LEU A 256 -1.08 -18.95 3.87
C LEU A 256 -0.79 -19.44 2.46
N LEU A 257 -1.13 -18.64 1.44
CA LEU A 257 -0.95 -19.01 0.03
C LEU A 257 0.53 -19.00 -0.38
N ILE A 258 1.33 -18.06 0.12
CA ILE A 258 2.79 -18.06 -0.09
C ILE A 258 3.39 -19.39 0.39
N TYR A 259 3.05 -19.83 1.60
CA TYR A 259 3.57 -21.10 2.14
C TYR A 259 3.01 -22.32 1.41
N LEU A 260 1.78 -22.26 0.89
CA LEU A 260 1.23 -23.30 0.01
C LEU A 260 2.08 -23.47 -1.25
N TYR A 261 2.35 -22.36 -1.96
CA TYR A 261 3.13 -22.38 -3.20
C TYR A 261 4.58 -22.81 -2.96
N LEU A 262 5.22 -22.36 -1.88
CA LEU A 262 6.56 -22.80 -1.49
C LEU A 262 6.59 -24.30 -1.17
N ALA A 263 5.59 -24.81 -0.44
CA ALA A 263 5.48 -26.24 -0.15
C ALA A 263 5.27 -27.06 -1.45
N ARG A 264 4.40 -26.57 -2.35
CA ARG A 264 4.12 -27.20 -3.65
C ARG A 264 5.38 -27.26 -4.52
N ALA A 265 6.11 -26.14 -4.61
CA ALA A 265 7.36 -26.06 -5.35
C ALA A 265 8.42 -27.02 -4.78
N ALA A 266 8.57 -27.09 -3.46
CA ALA A 266 9.49 -28.03 -2.81
C ALA A 266 9.13 -29.49 -3.09
N VAL A 267 7.83 -29.86 -3.07
CA VAL A 267 7.38 -31.22 -3.45
C VAL A 267 7.72 -31.52 -4.91
N ARG A 268 7.47 -30.59 -5.84
CA ARG A 268 7.83 -30.75 -7.27
C ARG A 268 9.33 -30.93 -7.48
N LEU A 269 10.16 -30.33 -6.62
CA LEU A 269 11.62 -30.49 -6.61
C LEU A 269 12.09 -31.71 -5.80
N THR A 270 11.18 -32.52 -5.29
CA THR A 270 11.47 -33.70 -4.45
C THR A 270 12.17 -33.39 -3.12
N ASP A 271 12.07 -32.14 -2.63
CA ASP A 271 12.57 -31.70 -1.33
C ASP A 271 11.46 -31.76 -0.27
N LEU A 272 11.18 -32.97 0.19
CA LEU A 272 10.15 -33.20 1.21
C LEU A 272 10.44 -32.52 2.55
N PRO A 273 11.70 -32.50 3.07
CA PRO A 273 12.01 -31.79 4.30
C PRO A 273 11.68 -30.29 4.24
N GLU A 274 11.99 -29.62 3.13
CA GLU A 274 11.66 -28.21 2.97
C GLU A 274 10.12 -28.03 2.78
N ALA A 275 9.44 -28.93 2.10
CA ALA A 275 7.99 -28.93 1.96
C ALA A 275 7.28 -29.06 3.33
N GLU A 276 7.76 -29.94 4.23
CA GLU A 276 7.25 -30.11 5.58
C GLU A 276 7.42 -28.81 6.43
N LYS A 277 8.55 -28.14 6.29
CA LYS A 277 8.80 -26.86 6.95
C LYS A 277 7.77 -25.80 6.50
N TRP A 278 7.53 -25.67 5.21
CA TRP A 278 6.53 -24.71 4.68
C TRP A 278 5.11 -25.09 5.08
N LEU A 279 4.77 -26.38 5.11
CA LEU A 279 3.49 -26.86 5.64
C LEU A 279 3.30 -26.47 7.12
N ALA A 280 4.34 -26.59 7.93
CA ALA A 280 4.29 -26.17 9.33
C ALA A 280 4.06 -24.65 9.47
N GLU A 281 4.73 -23.82 8.65
CA GLU A 281 4.49 -22.38 8.61
C GLU A 281 3.07 -22.03 8.13
N MET A 282 2.56 -22.74 7.11
CA MET A 282 1.18 -22.61 6.64
C MET A 282 0.17 -22.95 7.74
N GLY A 283 0.43 -23.99 8.53
CA GLY A 283 -0.42 -24.40 9.66
C GLY A 283 -0.60 -23.32 10.73
N ARG A 284 0.37 -22.41 10.87
CA ARG A 284 0.29 -21.24 11.76
C ARG A 284 -0.60 -20.12 11.23
N GLN A 285 -1.06 -20.23 9.98
CA GLN A 285 -1.88 -19.21 9.29
C GLN A 285 -3.35 -19.63 9.15
N ARG A 286 -3.88 -20.49 10.03
CA ARG A 286 -5.29 -20.95 9.97
C ARG A 286 -6.32 -19.81 9.92
N SER A 287 -6.06 -18.71 10.64
CA SER A 287 -6.90 -17.51 10.55
C SER A 287 -6.97 -16.91 9.14
N GLY A 288 -5.89 -17.06 8.36
CA GLY A 288 -5.84 -16.64 6.97
C GLY A 288 -6.70 -17.52 6.06
N LEU A 289 -6.83 -18.82 6.36
CA LEU A 289 -7.75 -19.71 5.67
C LEU A 289 -9.21 -19.28 5.92
N GLU A 290 -9.59 -19.07 7.18
CA GLU A 290 -10.91 -18.58 7.54
C GLU A 290 -11.27 -17.23 6.89
N GLU A 291 -10.28 -16.33 6.75
CA GLU A 291 -10.45 -15.06 6.02
C GLU A 291 -10.73 -15.31 4.54
N TRP A 292 -9.97 -16.20 3.87
CA TRP A 292 -10.19 -16.54 2.47
C TRP A 292 -11.54 -17.19 2.24
N GLU A 293 -11.92 -18.17 3.04
CA GLU A 293 -13.23 -18.85 2.95
C GLU A 293 -14.36 -17.83 2.99
N LYS A 294 -14.36 -16.92 3.98
CA LYS A 294 -15.35 -15.83 4.08
C LYS A 294 -15.35 -14.91 2.86
N ILE A 295 -14.17 -14.51 2.36
CA ILE A 295 -14.07 -13.63 1.19
C ILE A 295 -14.66 -14.32 -0.03
N LEU A 296 -14.30 -15.60 -0.23
CA LEU A 296 -14.70 -16.36 -1.42
C LEU A 296 -16.17 -16.83 -1.37
N GLU A 297 -16.84 -16.80 -0.22
CA GLU A 297 -18.29 -17.05 -0.13
C GLU A 297 -19.15 -15.94 -0.76
N HIS A 298 -18.67 -14.70 -0.80
CA HIS A 298 -19.42 -13.57 -1.35
C HIS A 298 -19.60 -13.68 -2.87
N GLU A 299 -20.79 -13.35 -3.38
CA GLU A 299 -21.07 -13.38 -4.82
C GLU A 299 -20.14 -12.45 -5.62
N GLU A 300 -19.81 -11.29 -5.06
CA GLU A 300 -18.92 -10.31 -5.65
C GLU A 300 -17.48 -10.82 -5.80
N ALA A 301 -17.09 -11.88 -5.08
CA ALA A 301 -15.78 -12.50 -5.16
C ALA A 301 -15.66 -13.55 -6.29
N ALA A 302 -16.63 -13.69 -7.20
CA ALA A 302 -16.62 -14.69 -8.26
C ALA A 302 -15.32 -14.69 -9.07
N THR A 303 -14.81 -13.51 -9.44
CA THR A 303 -13.54 -13.34 -10.15
C THR A 303 -12.34 -13.80 -9.33
N LEU A 304 -12.30 -13.45 -8.04
CA LEU A 304 -11.22 -13.86 -7.14
C LEU A 304 -11.28 -15.36 -6.86
N ARG A 305 -12.47 -15.91 -6.75
CA ARG A 305 -12.71 -17.35 -6.59
C ARG A 305 -12.20 -18.14 -7.81
N SER A 306 -12.35 -17.63 -9.02
CA SER A 306 -11.83 -18.31 -10.21
C SER A 306 -10.31 -18.39 -10.26
N VAL A 307 -9.61 -17.46 -9.58
CA VAL A 307 -8.14 -17.41 -9.53
C VAL A 307 -7.58 -18.20 -8.34
N LEU A 308 -8.17 -18.04 -7.16
CA LEU A 308 -7.61 -18.52 -5.89
C LEU A 308 -8.41 -19.66 -5.24
N GLY A 309 -9.63 -19.97 -5.74
CA GLY A 309 -10.51 -20.94 -5.08
C GLY A 309 -9.85 -22.31 -4.93
N ALA A 310 -9.28 -22.85 -6.01
CA ALA A 310 -8.61 -24.13 -5.98
C ALA A 310 -7.40 -24.19 -5.02
N ASP A 311 -6.67 -23.07 -4.87
CA ASP A 311 -5.55 -23.00 -3.93
C ASP A 311 -6.03 -22.95 -2.48
N VAL A 312 -7.10 -22.20 -2.19
CA VAL A 312 -7.71 -22.17 -0.86
C VAL A 312 -8.26 -23.54 -0.47
N ASP A 313 -8.94 -24.23 -1.40
CA ASP A 313 -9.42 -25.60 -1.19
C ASP A 313 -8.27 -26.57 -0.94
N THR A 314 -7.16 -26.43 -1.69
CA THR A 314 -5.95 -27.24 -1.50
C THR A 314 -5.32 -26.99 -0.13
N ALA A 315 -5.20 -25.71 0.28
CA ALA A 315 -4.70 -25.36 1.61
C ALA A 315 -5.58 -25.95 2.73
N SER A 316 -6.90 -25.86 2.58
CA SER A 316 -7.86 -26.47 3.50
C SER A 316 -7.67 -28.00 3.57
N ALA A 317 -7.59 -28.67 2.43
CA ALA A 317 -7.43 -30.12 2.35
C ALA A 317 -6.12 -30.61 2.99
N LEU A 318 -5.03 -29.86 2.82
CA LEU A 318 -3.75 -30.17 3.47
C LEU A 318 -3.81 -29.99 4.99
N LEU A 319 -4.36 -28.89 5.46
CA LEU A 319 -4.43 -28.58 6.89
C LEU A 319 -5.37 -29.51 7.65
N ASP A 320 -6.36 -30.09 6.98
CA ASP A 320 -7.30 -31.10 7.51
C ASP A 320 -6.83 -32.55 7.32
N GLY A 321 -5.67 -32.74 6.67
CA GLY A 321 -5.14 -34.09 6.40
C GLY A 321 -5.91 -34.86 5.33
N ARG A 322 -6.80 -34.21 4.57
CA ARG A 322 -7.55 -34.80 3.44
C ARG A 322 -6.68 -34.96 2.20
N LEU A 323 -5.65 -34.12 2.04
CA LEU A 323 -4.62 -34.23 1.02
C LEU A 323 -3.27 -34.51 1.70
N LYS A 324 -2.53 -35.49 1.18
CA LYS A 324 -1.16 -35.79 1.64
C LYS A 324 -0.15 -34.84 0.99
N LEU A 325 0.91 -34.50 1.72
CA LEU A 325 1.94 -33.56 1.25
C LEU A 325 2.63 -34.05 -0.03
N ASP A 326 2.94 -35.35 -0.13
CA ASP A 326 3.60 -35.95 -1.31
C ASP A 326 2.77 -35.81 -2.60
N LYS A 327 1.45 -35.61 -2.49
CA LYS A 327 0.53 -35.38 -3.60
C LYS A 327 0.34 -33.90 -3.98
N LEU A 328 0.88 -33.00 -3.18
CA LEU A 328 0.70 -31.56 -3.40
C LEU A 328 1.29 -31.10 -4.76
N GLY A 329 2.38 -31.69 -5.22
CA GLY A 329 3.00 -31.36 -6.50
C GLY A 329 2.13 -31.62 -7.74
N GLU A 330 1.09 -32.46 -7.61
CA GLU A 330 0.13 -32.78 -8.68
C GLU A 330 -1.02 -31.74 -8.76
N THR A 331 -1.09 -30.79 -7.81
CA THR A 331 -2.10 -29.73 -7.74
C THR A 331 -1.57 -28.41 -8.32
N GLY A 332 -2.46 -27.56 -8.87
CA GLY A 332 -2.10 -26.22 -9.37
C GLY A 332 -1.92 -26.12 -10.87
#